data_0ac729f82c68b4de7289440840431ce6
#
_entry.id   0ac729f82c68b4de7289440840431ce6
#
_cell.length_a   1.000
_cell.length_b   1.000
_cell.length_c   1.000
_cell.angle_alpha   90.00
_cell.angle_beta   90.00
_cell.angle_gamma   90.00
#
_symmetry.space_group_name_H-M   'P 1'
#
loop_
_entity.id
_entity.type
_entity.pdbx_description
1 polymer ?
#
loop_
_entity_poly.entity_id
_entity_poly.type
_entity_poly.pdbx_seq_one_letter_code
_entity_poly.pdbx_strand_id
1 'polypeptide(L)'
;MKYTIEKITTLIGARRIGDTEAVVSWLLTDSRSLCFPEETLFFALRSGRNDGHNYIPELYRRGVRNFVVERGHFRLSDVTRVSDVTASTGTGGGLAGANILEVVSPLEALQRLAERHRDEFDVPIVGITGSNGKTMVKEWLYQLLSPYKIVTRSPKSYNSQIGVPLSVWLLGEQTEVGLFEAGISQPGEMQALRDIIQPSIGVLTSLGTAHQENFRSMDEKCQEKLSLFHDAKVVAYNSDDNVVSRCMRKSGYHGEKLSWSKEDPQAAMFIKKIERRNTVSTLYYIYKGKEGTYHWPSIDDASVECCIAAAVVAL
;
A
#
# COMPACT_ATOMS: atom_id res chain seq x y z
N MET A 1 14.82 0.68 8.55
CA MET A 1 15.99 0.74 7.64
C MET A 1 16.34 2.21 7.38
N LYS A 2 17.62 2.54 7.13
CA LYS A 2 18.07 3.92 6.88
C LYS A 2 18.79 3.99 5.54
N TYR A 3 18.47 5.00 4.74
CA TYR A 3 19.12 5.24 3.44
C TYR A 3 19.87 6.56 3.45
N THR A 4 21.05 6.59 2.84
CA THR A 4 21.72 7.86 2.57
C THR A 4 20.99 8.62 1.48
N ILE A 5 21.03 9.94 1.54
CA ILE A 5 20.41 10.79 0.52
C ILE A 5 21.00 10.54 -0.87
N GLU A 6 22.27 10.17 -0.95
CA GLU A 6 22.95 9.81 -2.20
C GLU A 6 22.37 8.53 -2.80
N LYS A 7 22.18 7.45 -1.99
CA LYS A 7 21.52 6.22 -2.44
C LYS A 7 20.13 6.52 -2.96
N ILE A 8 19.33 7.32 -2.22
CA ILE A 8 17.97 7.72 -2.66
C ILE A 8 18.03 8.49 -3.97
N THR A 9 18.93 9.47 -4.11
CA THR A 9 19.11 10.24 -5.35
C THR A 9 19.29 9.33 -6.56
N THR A 10 20.13 8.31 -6.41
CA THR A 10 20.40 7.31 -7.45
C THR A 10 19.17 6.45 -7.74
N LEU A 11 18.51 5.93 -6.70
CA LEU A 11 17.35 5.05 -6.84
C LEU A 11 16.18 5.72 -7.56
N ILE A 12 15.92 7.01 -7.31
CA ILE A 12 14.82 7.75 -7.94
C ILE A 12 15.24 8.49 -9.22
N GLY A 13 16.53 8.46 -9.59
CA GLY A 13 17.05 9.15 -10.77
C GLY A 13 16.94 10.68 -10.68
N ALA A 14 17.10 11.24 -9.49
CA ALA A 14 16.97 12.67 -9.26
C ALA A 14 18.25 13.44 -9.63
N ARG A 15 18.08 14.70 -10.03
CA ARG A 15 19.16 15.69 -10.01
C ARG A 15 19.22 16.30 -8.61
N ARG A 16 20.32 16.07 -7.89
CA ARG A 16 20.52 16.64 -6.56
C ARG A 16 21.10 18.06 -6.64
N ILE A 17 20.53 18.97 -5.86
CA ILE A 17 21.06 20.29 -5.55
C ILE A 17 21.30 20.31 -4.03
N GLY A 18 22.50 20.71 -3.62
CA GLY A 18 22.98 20.56 -2.24
C GLY A 18 23.90 19.36 -2.09
N ASP A 19 24.78 19.44 -1.11
CA ASP A 19 25.86 18.47 -0.86
C ASP A 19 25.89 17.96 0.59
N THR A 20 24.88 18.35 1.40
CA THR A 20 24.79 17.98 2.81
C THR A 20 24.52 16.48 2.94
N GLU A 21 25.42 15.78 3.61
CA GLU A 21 25.18 14.37 3.96
C GLU A 21 23.94 14.25 4.86
N ALA A 22 23.06 13.33 4.52
CA ALA A 22 21.85 13.06 5.28
C ALA A 22 21.45 11.58 5.21
N VAL A 23 20.80 11.15 6.28
CA VAL A 23 20.20 9.82 6.38
C VAL A 23 18.68 9.98 6.47
N VAL A 24 17.95 9.21 5.68
CA VAL A 24 16.50 9.23 5.61
C VAL A 24 15.93 7.93 6.19
N SER A 25 15.01 8.08 7.12
CA SER A 25 14.23 7.00 7.71
C SER A 25 12.73 7.14 7.41
N TRP A 26 12.28 8.38 7.18
CA TRP A 26 10.87 8.71 7.07
C TRP A 26 10.54 9.39 5.75
N LEU A 27 9.49 8.92 5.08
CA LEU A 27 8.92 9.57 3.91
C LEU A 27 7.71 10.40 4.35
N LEU A 28 7.60 11.62 3.83
CA LEU A 28 6.54 12.56 4.17
C LEU A 28 5.90 13.12 2.89
N THR A 29 4.56 13.10 2.86
CA THR A 29 3.74 13.70 1.79
C THR A 29 2.72 14.71 2.32
N ASP A 30 2.52 14.74 3.64
CA ASP A 30 1.60 15.65 4.33
C ASP A 30 2.33 16.34 5.50
N SER A 31 2.50 17.66 5.41
CA SER A 31 3.24 18.47 6.39
C SER A 31 2.71 18.36 7.83
N ARG A 32 1.43 18.01 8.00
CA ARG A 32 0.79 17.81 9.30
C ARG A 32 1.29 16.57 10.04
N SER A 33 1.82 15.59 9.31
CA SER A 33 2.27 14.31 9.84
C SER A 33 3.78 14.29 10.18
N LEU A 34 4.46 15.44 10.18
CA LEU A 34 5.88 15.54 10.47
C LEU A 34 6.20 15.22 11.94
N CYS A 35 6.99 14.16 12.17
CA CYS A 35 7.45 13.73 13.50
C CYS A 35 8.97 13.87 13.69
N PHE A 36 9.77 13.49 12.70
CA PHE A 36 11.24 13.43 12.77
C PHE A 36 11.89 14.26 11.65
N PRO A 37 12.00 15.60 11.81
CA PRO A 37 12.40 16.49 10.72
C PRO A 37 13.75 16.14 10.09
N GLU A 38 14.75 15.80 10.90
CA GLU A 38 16.13 15.60 10.46
C GLU A 38 16.31 14.37 9.55
N GLU A 39 15.53 13.31 9.81
CA GLU A 39 15.57 12.06 9.03
C GLU A 39 14.42 11.96 8.01
N THR A 40 13.71 13.04 7.73
CA THR A 40 12.57 13.07 6.82
C THR A 40 12.96 13.50 5.42
N LEU A 41 12.47 12.76 4.42
CA LEU A 41 12.42 13.16 3.02
C LEU A 41 10.96 13.53 2.66
N PHE A 42 10.75 14.79 2.32
CA PHE A 42 9.45 15.29 1.92
C PHE A 42 9.27 15.24 0.40
N PHE A 43 8.18 14.65 -0.05
CA PHE A 43 7.76 14.63 -1.46
C PHE A 43 6.74 15.73 -1.71
N ALA A 44 7.09 16.73 -2.50
CA ALA A 44 6.20 17.84 -2.87
C ALA A 44 5.22 17.40 -3.96
N LEU A 45 4.17 16.67 -3.57
CA LEU A 45 3.16 16.16 -4.49
C LEU A 45 2.21 17.28 -4.94
N ARG A 46 1.78 17.23 -6.20
CA ARG A 46 0.75 18.12 -6.75
C ARG A 46 -0.54 17.38 -7.03
N SER A 47 -1.65 18.03 -6.77
CA SER A 47 -2.99 17.59 -7.17
C SER A 47 -3.77 18.80 -7.72
N GLY A 48 -4.95 18.57 -8.31
CA GLY A 48 -5.76 19.65 -8.87
C GLY A 48 -6.15 20.74 -7.87
N ARG A 49 -6.05 20.50 -6.55
CA ARG A 49 -6.46 21.42 -5.48
C ARG A 49 -5.34 21.82 -4.55
N ASN A 50 -4.19 21.18 -4.60
CA ASN A 50 -3.10 21.40 -3.65
C ASN A 50 -1.74 21.20 -4.31
N ASP A 51 -0.78 22.06 -3.93
CA ASP A 51 0.62 21.99 -4.38
C ASP A 51 1.53 21.84 -3.15
N GLY A 52 2.19 20.69 -3.07
CA GLY A 52 3.09 20.33 -1.98
C GLY A 52 4.31 21.27 -1.88
N HIS A 53 4.73 21.89 -2.99
CA HIS A 53 5.86 22.81 -2.98
C HIS A 53 5.63 24.03 -2.09
N ASN A 54 4.38 24.45 -1.90
CA ASN A 54 4.03 25.58 -1.02
C ASN A 54 4.35 25.31 0.46
N TYR A 55 4.52 24.05 0.87
CA TYR A 55 4.84 23.68 2.26
C TYR A 55 6.33 23.60 2.54
N ILE A 56 7.20 23.67 1.52
CA ILE A 56 8.65 23.55 1.68
C ILE A 56 9.21 24.61 2.64
N PRO A 57 8.85 25.92 2.55
CA PRO A 57 9.38 26.93 3.46
C PRO A 57 9.00 26.68 4.93
N GLU A 58 7.78 26.19 5.18
CA GLU A 58 7.33 25.85 6.52
C GLU A 58 8.08 24.63 7.05
N LEU A 59 8.16 23.56 6.26
CA LEU A 59 8.85 22.34 6.63
C LEU A 59 10.34 22.57 6.87
N TYR A 60 10.99 23.43 6.08
CA TYR A 60 12.39 23.84 6.29
C TYR A 60 12.57 24.55 7.64
N ARG A 61 11.67 25.49 8.00
CA ARG A 61 11.68 26.15 9.31
C ARG A 61 11.47 25.17 10.46
N ARG A 62 10.74 24.05 10.22
CA ARG A 62 10.52 22.95 11.18
C ARG A 62 11.65 21.94 11.22
N GLY A 63 12.76 22.18 10.48
CA GLY A 63 13.97 21.35 10.52
C GLY A 63 14.11 20.31 9.41
N VAL A 64 13.15 20.16 8.50
CA VAL A 64 13.30 19.27 7.34
C VAL A 64 14.40 19.84 6.42
N ARG A 65 15.27 18.95 5.92
CA ARG A 65 16.40 19.33 5.04
C ARG A 65 16.44 18.57 3.72
N ASN A 66 15.54 17.60 3.50
CA ASN A 66 15.55 16.79 2.28
C ASN A 66 14.18 16.87 1.61
N PHE A 67 14.17 17.31 0.34
CA PHE A 67 12.94 17.58 -0.43
C PHE A 67 13.03 16.98 -1.82
N VAL A 68 11.98 16.28 -2.25
CA VAL A 68 11.78 15.85 -3.65
C VAL A 68 10.81 16.82 -4.29
N VAL A 69 11.23 17.44 -5.40
CA VAL A 69 10.47 18.48 -6.10
C VAL A 69 10.32 18.18 -7.59
N GLU A 70 9.27 18.73 -8.20
CA GLU A 70 9.08 18.64 -9.64
C GLU A 70 10.04 19.59 -10.38
N ARG A 71 10.74 19.03 -11.36
CA ARG A 71 11.74 19.77 -12.16
C ARG A 71 11.10 20.94 -12.88
N GLY A 72 11.71 22.13 -12.75
CA GLY A 72 11.28 23.36 -13.39
C GLY A 72 10.05 24.03 -12.75
N HIS A 73 9.39 23.36 -11.79
CA HIS A 73 8.29 23.97 -11.06
C HIS A 73 8.74 24.68 -9.79
N PHE A 74 9.69 24.12 -9.07
CA PHE A 74 10.27 24.71 -7.87
C PHE A 74 11.53 25.53 -8.21
N ARG A 75 11.57 26.81 -7.76
CA ARG A 75 12.76 27.66 -7.89
C ARG A 75 13.24 28.03 -6.50
N LEU A 76 14.53 27.84 -6.26
CA LEU A 76 15.18 28.26 -4.99
C LEU A 76 14.95 29.75 -4.67
N SER A 77 14.85 30.60 -5.71
CA SER A 77 14.50 32.02 -5.58
C SER A 77 13.13 32.27 -4.98
N ASP A 78 12.20 31.34 -5.09
CA ASP A 78 10.83 31.50 -4.59
C ASP A 78 10.79 31.35 -3.06
N VAL A 79 11.78 30.66 -2.49
CA VAL A 79 11.92 30.49 -1.03
C VAL A 79 12.58 31.70 -0.38
N THR A 80 13.46 32.42 -1.09
CA THR A 80 14.11 33.64 -0.58
C THR A 80 13.14 34.79 -0.35
N ARG A 81 12.00 34.82 -1.04
CA ARG A 81 10.96 35.85 -0.87
C ARG A 81 10.12 35.68 0.39
N VAL A 82 10.14 34.51 1.04
CA VAL A 82 9.35 34.21 2.24
C VAL A 82 10.15 34.42 3.53
N SER A 83 11.49 34.60 3.42
CA SER A 83 12.38 34.72 4.58
C SER A 83 12.72 36.17 5.00
N ASP A 84 11.89 37.14 4.68
CA ASP A 84 12.09 38.57 5.09
C ASP A 84 11.90 38.86 6.58
N VAL A 85 12.13 37.88 7.45
CA VAL A 85 12.24 38.14 8.89
C VAL A 85 13.52 37.54 9.44
N THR A 86 14.51 38.41 9.70
CA THR A 86 15.79 38.16 10.40
C THR A 86 16.89 37.43 9.64
N ALA A 87 17.45 38.04 8.60
CA ALA A 87 18.80 37.70 8.13
C ALA A 87 19.73 38.87 8.41
N SER A 88 20.32 38.91 9.59
CA SER A 88 21.58 39.60 9.81
C SER A 88 22.72 38.63 9.51
N THR A 89 23.54 39.02 8.54
CA THR A 89 24.86 38.48 8.15
C THR A 89 24.89 37.18 7.32
N GLY A 90 25.18 37.33 6.02
CA GLY A 90 25.78 36.27 5.21
C GLY A 90 25.08 36.01 3.88
N THR A 91 25.81 36.27 2.82
CA THR A 91 25.51 36.02 1.40
C THR A 91 24.87 34.64 1.14
N GLY A 92 23.63 34.61 0.64
CA GLY A 92 23.00 33.42 0.10
C GLY A 92 21.62 33.10 0.72
N GLY A 93 20.60 33.90 0.40
CA GLY A 93 19.21 33.57 0.74
C GLY A 93 18.71 32.38 -0.03
N GLY A 94 18.71 31.20 0.59
CA GLY A 94 18.23 29.95 0.04
C GLY A 94 18.03 28.93 1.16
N LEU A 95 17.59 27.73 0.84
CA LEU A 95 17.47 26.60 1.78
C LEU A 95 18.87 26.07 2.16
N ALA A 96 19.62 26.85 2.94
CA ALA A 96 20.99 26.50 3.31
C ALA A 96 21.04 25.11 4.00
N GLY A 97 21.97 24.26 3.56
CA GLY A 97 22.13 22.91 4.08
C GLY A 97 21.00 21.94 3.71
N ALA A 98 20.09 22.31 2.83
CA ALA A 98 19.07 21.41 2.33
C ALA A 98 19.52 20.68 1.04
N ASN A 99 19.02 19.46 0.88
CA ASN A 99 19.09 18.67 -0.34
C ASN A 99 17.78 18.80 -1.10
N ILE A 100 17.83 19.28 -2.32
CA ILE A 100 16.71 19.35 -3.25
C ILE A 100 16.92 18.30 -4.33
N LEU A 101 16.03 17.32 -4.40
CA LEU A 101 16.05 16.24 -5.38
C LEU A 101 15.03 16.55 -6.47
N GLU A 102 15.49 17.05 -7.60
CA GLU A 102 14.64 17.37 -8.75
C GLU A 102 14.34 16.12 -9.57
N VAL A 103 13.05 15.83 -9.74
CA VAL A 103 12.53 14.71 -10.53
C VAL A 103 11.46 15.19 -11.52
N VAL A 104 11.11 14.38 -12.51
CA VAL A 104 10.01 14.67 -13.44
C VAL A 104 8.67 14.63 -12.72
N SER A 105 8.45 13.60 -11.91
CA SER A 105 7.22 13.39 -11.15
C SER A 105 7.58 12.95 -9.72
N PRO A 106 7.30 13.77 -8.70
CA PRO A 106 7.50 13.38 -7.31
C PRO A 106 6.68 12.14 -6.89
N LEU A 107 5.51 11.91 -7.50
CA LEU A 107 4.71 10.70 -7.25
C LEU A 107 5.42 9.45 -7.79
N GLU A 108 5.87 9.47 -9.05
CA GLU A 108 6.61 8.35 -9.62
C GLU A 108 7.94 8.10 -8.89
N ALA A 109 8.59 9.16 -8.42
CA ALA A 109 9.80 9.05 -7.60
C ALA A 109 9.52 8.35 -6.26
N LEU A 110 8.41 8.69 -5.59
CA LEU A 110 7.94 8.02 -4.38
C LEU A 110 7.66 6.53 -4.63
N GLN A 111 6.95 6.22 -5.72
CA GLN A 111 6.61 4.86 -6.13
C GLN A 111 7.87 4.04 -6.44
N ARG A 112 8.78 4.59 -7.23
CA ARG A 112 10.06 3.95 -7.56
C ARG A 112 10.93 3.71 -6.32
N LEU A 113 10.97 4.67 -5.39
CA LEU A 113 11.73 4.48 -4.15
C LEU A 113 11.16 3.33 -3.33
N ALA A 114 9.84 3.24 -3.22
CA ALA A 114 9.16 2.16 -2.49
C ALA A 114 9.33 0.79 -3.19
N GLU A 115 9.27 0.75 -4.53
CA GLU A 115 9.57 -0.46 -5.33
C GLU A 115 10.99 -0.95 -5.05
N ARG A 116 11.99 -0.07 -5.12
CA ARG A 116 13.39 -0.42 -4.85
C ARG A 116 13.64 -0.82 -3.39
N HIS A 117 12.92 -0.20 -2.45
CA HIS A 117 12.93 -0.62 -1.07
C HIS A 117 12.32 -2.02 -0.90
N ARG A 118 11.21 -2.32 -1.59
CA ARG A 118 10.56 -3.64 -1.58
C ARG A 118 11.50 -4.74 -2.09
N ASP A 119 12.32 -4.47 -3.11
CA ASP A 119 13.26 -5.42 -3.70
C ASP A 119 14.34 -5.90 -2.71
N GLU A 120 14.58 -5.18 -1.62
CA GLU A 120 15.56 -5.56 -0.57
C GLU A 120 15.04 -6.69 0.35
N PHE A 121 13.76 -7.11 0.23
CA PHE A 121 13.13 -8.06 1.16
C PHE A 121 12.59 -9.30 0.45
N ASP A 122 13.09 -10.47 0.82
CA ASP A 122 12.57 -11.78 0.38
C ASP A 122 11.67 -12.37 1.47
N VAL A 123 10.53 -11.72 1.72
CA VAL A 123 9.53 -12.16 2.70
C VAL A 123 8.17 -12.35 2.02
N PRO A 124 7.31 -13.24 2.52
CA PRO A 124 5.96 -13.38 2.03
C PRO A 124 5.18 -12.06 2.15
N ILE A 125 4.59 -11.63 1.03
CA ILE A 125 3.74 -10.45 0.98
C ILE A 125 2.32 -10.86 0.58
N VAL A 126 1.36 -10.50 1.42
CA VAL A 126 -0.05 -10.62 1.14
C VAL A 126 -0.56 -9.31 0.55
N GLY A 127 -0.93 -9.32 -0.72
CA GLY A 127 -1.60 -8.21 -1.39
C GLY A 127 -3.11 -8.39 -1.30
N ILE A 128 -3.81 -7.38 -0.82
CA ILE A 128 -5.26 -7.43 -0.57
C ILE A 128 -5.95 -6.39 -1.43
N THR A 129 -6.84 -6.80 -2.34
CA THR A 129 -7.68 -5.88 -3.12
C THR A 129 -9.14 -6.32 -3.13
N GLY A 130 -10.00 -5.46 -3.64
CA GLY A 130 -11.44 -5.65 -3.70
C GLY A 130 -12.16 -4.31 -3.59
N SER A 131 -13.49 -4.30 -3.66
CA SER A 131 -14.28 -3.08 -3.46
C SER A 131 -14.43 -2.77 -1.97
N ASN A 132 -14.82 -3.77 -1.17
CA ASN A 132 -15.05 -3.64 0.27
C ASN A 132 -14.26 -4.71 1.04
N GLY A 133 -14.08 -4.52 2.35
CA GLY A 133 -13.51 -5.52 3.24
C GLY A 133 -11.98 -5.58 3.31
N LYS A 134 -11.23 -4.87 2.45
CA LYS A 134 -9.75 -4.91 2.42
C LYS A 134 -9.12 -4.68 3.80
N THR A 135 -9.47 -3.57 4.44
CA THR A 135 -8.93 -3.19 5.76
C THR A 135 -9.31 -4.21 6.83
N MET A 136 -10.54 -4.73 6.78
CA MET A 136 -11.01 -5.74 7.73
C MET A 136 -10.21 -7.04 7.59
N VAL A 137 -10.04 -7.55 6.36
CA VAL A 137 -9.23 -8.75 6.08
C VAL A 137 -7.78 -8.53 6.52
N LYS A 138 -7.19 -7.38 6.21
CA LYS A 138 -5.83 -7.03 6.66
C LYS A 138 -5.70 -7.05 8.19
N GLU A 139 -6.62 -6.41 8.91
CA GLU A 139 -6.57 -6.36 10.37
C GLU A 139 -6.77 -7.73 11.00
N TRP A 140 -7.62 -8.58 10.44
CA TRP A 140 -7.82 -9.94 10.94
C TRP A 140 -6.63 -10.84 10.63
N LEU A 141 -6.05 -10.77 9.43
CA LEU A 141 -4.79 -11.46 9.14
C LEU A 141 -3.68 -11.01 10.09
N TYR A 142 -3.59 -9.72 10.38
CA TYR A 142 -2.63 -9.23 11.36
C TYR A 142 -2.85 -9.85 12.74
N GLN A 143 -4.09 -9.90 13.23
CA GLN A 143 -4.41 -10.49 14.54
C GLN A 143 -4.10 -12.00 14.57
N LEU A 144 -4.32 -12.72 13.48
CA LEU A 144 -4.02 -14.15 13.38
C LEU A 144 -2.52 -14.43 13.32
N LEU A 145 -1.75 -13.60 12.63
CA LEU A 145 -0.33 -13.84 12.36
C LEU A 145 0.60 -13.23 13.42
N SER A 146 0.26 -12.06 13.97
CA SER A 146 1.14 -11.31 14.88
C SER A 146 1.54 -12.03 16.18
N PRO A 147 0.77 -13.02 16.72
CA PRO A 147 1.26 -13.84 17.84
C PRO A 147 2.45 -14.75 17.49
N TYR A 148 2.69 -15.00 16.19
CA TYR A 148 3.68 -15.98 15.72
C TYR A 148 4.74 -15.36 14.80
N LYS A 149 4.49 -14.17 14.24
CA LYS A 149 5.31 -13.53 13.20
C LYS A 149 5.43 -12.03 13.43
N ILE A 150 6.57 -11.47 13.03
CA ILE A 150 6.74 -10.02 12.96
C ILE A 150 6.10 -9.53 11.64
N VAL A 151 4.93 -8.90 11.77
CA VAL A 151 4.09 -8.50 10.64
C VAL A 151 4.17 -6.99 10.40
N THR A 152 4.57 -6.59 9.19
CA THR A 152 4.44 -5.21 8.71
C THR A 152 3.17 -5.07 7.88
N ARG A 153 2.37 -4.05 8.11
CA ARG A 153 1.09 -3.84 7.41
C ARG A 153 0.83 -2.39 7.03
N SER A 154 -0.04 -2.19 6.03
CA SER A 154 -0.56 -0.86 5.71
C SER A 154 -1.18 -0.19 6.94
N PRO A 155 -0.76 1.03 7.33
CA PRO A 155 -1.41 1.81 8.36
C PRO A 155 -2.84 2.20 7.90
N LYS A 156 -3.83 2.08 8.79
CA LYS A 156 -5.22 2.45 8.45
C LYS A 156 -5.65 1.83 7.11
N SER A 157 -6.17 2.66 6.19
CA SER A 157 -6.57 2.28 4.83
C SER A 157 -5.63 2.88 3.77
N TYR A 158 -4.31 2.84 4.01
CA TYR A 158 -3.31 3.34 3.06
C TYR A 158 -3.19 2.39 1.86
N ASN A 159 -4.10 2.54 0.89
CA ASN A 159 -4.25 1.64 -0.26
C ASN A 159 -4.17 2.35 -1.62
N SER A 160 -3.92 3.68 -1.64
CA SER A 160 -3.85 4.51 -2.85
C SER A 160 -2.45 4.56 -3.46
N GLN A 161 -2.30 5.25 -4.59
CA GLN A 161 -1.02 5.52 -5.27
C GLN A 161 0.04 6.19 -4.39
N ILE A 162 -0.37 6.85 -3.30
CA ILE A 162 0.51 7.47 -2.30
C ILE A 162 0.61 6.58 -1.06
N GLY A 163 -0.52 6.01 -0.62
CA GLY A 163 -0.58 5.23 0.61
C GLY A 163 0.19 3.92 0.56
N VAL A 164 0.18 3.24 -0.59
CA VAL A 164 0.91 1.97 -0.79
C VAL A 164 2.43 2.17 -0.69
N PRO A 165 3.05 3.12 -1.39
CA PRO A 165 4.49 3.40 -1.21
C PRO A 165 4.87 3.69 0.24
N LEU A 166 4.10 4.51 0.94
CA LEU A 166 4.34 4.83 2.35
C LEU A 166 4.19 3.60 3.26
N SER A 167 3.29 2.67 2.91
CA SER A 167 3.09 1.43 3.65
C SER A 167 4.24 0.44 3.44
N VAL A 168 4.68 0.27 2.19
CA VAL A 168 5.78 -0.64 1.83
C VAL A 168 7.10 -0.15 2.41
N TRP A 169 7.30 1.17 2.51
CA TRP A 169 8.47 1.76 3.17
C TRP A 169 8.65 1.35 4.64
N LEU A 170 7.59 0.86 5.30
CA LEU A 170 7.66 0.36 6.68
C LEU A 170 8.28 -1.03 6.80
N LEU A 171 8.54 -1.74 5.70
CA LEU A 171 9.29 -3.00 5.74
C LEU A 171 10.66 -2.76 6.37
N GLY A 172 11.09 -3.68 7.21
CA GLY A 172 12.37 -3.64 7.88
C GLY A 172 12.98 -5.02 8.02
N GLU A 173 14.23 -5.09 8.44
CA GLU A 173 15.02 -6.33 8.55
C GLU A 173 14.37 -7.40 9.42
N GLN A 174 13.53 -7.01 10.38
CA GLN A 174 12.82 -7.92 11.26
C GLN A 174 11.47 -8.38 10.70
N THR A 175 11.00 -7.80 9.59
CA THR A 175 9.72 -8.18 9.01
C THR A 175 9.78 -9.61 8.51
N GLU A 176 8.83 -10.45 8.93
CA GLU A 176 8.67 -11.82 8.45
C GLU A 176 7.50 -11.97 7.48
N VAL A 177 6.50 -11.08 7.54
CA VAL A 177 5.33 -11.06 6.65
C VAL A 177 4.90 -9.62 6.41
N GLY A 178 4.58 -9.28 5.16
CA GLY A 178 3.95 -8.00 4.80
C GLY A 178 2.47 -8.15 4.43
N LEU A 179 1.61 -7.25 4.91
CA LEU A 179 0.18 -7.19 4.58
C LEU A 179 -0.16 -5.83 3.98
N PHE A 180 -0.39 -5.76 2.67
CA PHE A 180 -0.63 -4.49 2.00
C PHE A 180 -1.94 -4.47 1.23
N GLU A 181 -2.70 -3.38 1.43
CA GLU A 181 -3.93 -3.12 0.70
C GLU A 181 -3.62 -2.39 -0.61
N ALA A 182 -4.32 -2.76 -1.69
CA ALA A 182 -4.32 -2.05 -2.96
C ALA A 182 -5.74 -1.63 -3.36
N GLY A 183 -5.94 -0.35 -3.54
CA GLY A 183 -7.19 0.26 -3.99
C GLY A 183 -6.97 1.08 -5.26
N ILE A 184 -7.93 1.00 -6.17
CA ILE A 184 -7.92 1.75 -7.43
C ILE A 184 -9.24 2.48 -7.61
N SER A 185 -9.17 3.61 -8.29
CA SER A 185 -10.31 4.41 -8.71
C SER A 185 -10.45 4.51 -10.22
N GLN A 186 -9.36 4.28 -10.97
CA GLN A 186 -9.29 4.38 -12.42
C GLN A 186 -8.65 3.11 -13.02
N PRO A 187 -8.95 2.76 -14.29
CA PRO A 187 -8.20 1.76 -15.03
C PRO A 187 -6.72 2.15 -15.17
N GLY A 188 -5.82 1.15 -15.12
CA GLY A 188 -4.38 1.33 -15.24
C GLY A 188 -3.64 1.68 -13.93
N GLU A 189 -4.36 1.95 -12.85
CA GLU A 189 -3.73 2.28 -11.55
C GLU A 189 -3.11 1.08 -10.85
N MET A 190 -3.61 -0.14 -11.11
CA MET A 190 -3.16 -1.33 -10.38
C MET A 190 -1.74 -1.76 -10.74
N GLN A 191 -1.28 -1.46 -11.95
CA GLN A 191 0.07 -1.80 -12.41
C GLN A 191 1.14 -1.23 -11.46
N ALA A 192 1.08 0.07 -11.17
CA ALA A 192 2.03 0.72 -10.28
C ALA A 192 2.00 0.13 -8.86
N LEU A 193 0.79 -0.19 -8.36
CA LEU A 193 0.64 -0.81 -7.04
C LEU A 193 1.19 -2.24 -7.00
N ARG A 194 1.02 -3.02 -8.08
CA ARG A 194 1.60 -4.36 -8.23
C ARG A 194 3.12 -4.31 -8.19
N ASP A 195 3.71 -3.40 -8.94
CA ASP A 195 5.16 -3.27 -9.07
C ASP A 195 5.81 -2.86 -7.73
N ILE A 196 5.06 -2.12 -6.87
CA ILE A 196 5.51 -1.76 -5.52
C ILE A 196 5.28 -2.89 -4.51
N ILE A 197 4.10 -3.53 -4.49
CA ILE A 197 3.73 -4.54 -3.47
C ILE A 197 4.41 -5.87 -3.76
N GLN A 198 4.46 -6.30 -5.03
CA GLN A 198 4.97 -7.59 -5.49
C GLN A 198 4.44 -8.74 -4.61
N PRO A 199 3.12 -8.98 -4.58
CA PRO A 199 2.55 -9.94 -3.66
C PRO A 199 2.88 -11.37 -4.07
N SER A 200 3.30 -12.20 -3.11
CA SER A 200 3.41 -13.65 -3.27
C SER A 200 2.10 -14.37 -2.98
N ILE A 201 1.21 -13.73 -2.20
CA ILE A 201 -0.12 -14.21 -1.84
C ILE A 201 -1.13 -13.10 -2.17
N GLY A 202 -2.16 -13.43 -2.92
CA GLY A 202 -3.25 -12.54 -3.27
C GLY A 202 -4.51 -12.82 -2.47
N VAL A 203 -5.24 -11.76 -2.09
CA VAL A 203 -6.60 -11.88 -1.53
C VAL A 203 -7.52 -10.94 -2.28
N LEU A 204 -8.46 -11.50 -3.02
CA LEU A 204 -9.55 -10.75 -3.60
C LEU A 204 -10.75 -10.81 -2.65
N THR A 205 -11.08 -9.67 -2.05
CA THR A 205 -12.26 -9.54 -1.20
C THR A 205 -13.54 -9.44 -2.05
N SER A 206 -14.59 -8.77 -1.59
CA SER A 206 -15.81 -8.63 -2.38
C SER A 206 -15.66 -7.66 -3.55
N LEU A 207 -16.37 -7.90 -4.65
CA LEU A 207 -16.60 -6.92 -5.71
C LEU A 207 -17.92 -6.20 -5.47
N GLY A 208 -17.89 -4.87 -5.52
CA GLY A 208 -19.04 -4.00 -5.34
C GLY A 208 -19.01 -2.81 -6.30
N THR A 209 -19.99 -1.94 -6.21
CA THR A 209 -20.22 -0.82 -7.13
C THR A 209 -19.31 0.40 -6.87
N ALA A 210 -18.48 0.42 -5.81
CA ALA A 210 -17.56 1.53 -5.53
C ALA A 210 -16.67 1.84 -6.75
N HIS A 211 -16.64 3.10 -7.21
CA HIS A 211 -15.92 3.58 -8.41
C HIS A 211 -16.31 2.89 -9.72
N GLN A 212 -17.52 2.30 -9.80
CA GLN A 212 -17.98 1.59 -11.01
C GLN A 212 -18.15 2.54 -12.19
N GLU A 213 -18.46 3.80 -11.94
CA GLU A 213 -18.59 4.86 -12.95
C GLU A 213 -17.34 5.08 -13.80
N ASN A 214 -16.18 4.69 -13.30
CA ASN A 214 -14.89 4.84 -13.98
C ASN A 214 -14.49 3.61 -14.82
N PHE A 215 -15.28 2.52 -14.77
CA PHE A 215 -15.04 1.27 -15.47
C PHE A 215 -16.20 0.94 -16.41
N ARG A 216 -15.90 0.41 -17.60
CA ARG A 216 -16.91 0.04 -18.60
C ARG A 216 -17.80 -1.11 -18.15
N SER A 217 -17.28 -1.99 -17.28
CA SER A 217 -18.02 -3.15 -16.77
C SER A 217 -17.42 -3.65 -15.44
N MET A 218 -18.19 -4.49 -14.74
CA MET A 218 -17.68 -5.21 -13.55
C MET A 218 -16.55 -6.19 -13.92
N ASP A 219 -16.59 -6.77 -15.12
CA ASP A 219 -15.53 -7.65 -15.61
C ASP A 219 -14.21 -6.89 -15.78
N GLU A 220 -14.23 -5.70 -16.40
CA GLU A 220 -13.05 -4.84 -16.56
C GLU A 220 -12.46 -4.47 -15.19
N LYS A 221 -13.30 -4.03 -14.28
CA LYS A 221 -12.89 -3.67 -12.91
C LYS A 221 -12.31 -4.87 -12.16
N CYS A 222 -12.91 -6.05 -12.33
CA CYS A 222 -12.41 -7.28 -11.73
C CYS A 222 -11.03 -7.64 -12.32
N GLN A 223 -10.86 -7.60 -13.64
CA GLN A 223 -9.59 -7.88 -14.30
C GLN A 223 -8.50 -6.91 -13.87
N GLU A 224 -8.83 -5.60 -13.78
CA GLU A 224 -7.90 -4.60 -13.26
C GLU A 224 -7.43 -4.94 -11.84
N LYS A 225 -8.36 -5.34 -10.95
CA LYS A 225 -7.99 -5.78 -9.59
C LYS A 225 -7.17 -7.06 -9.57
N LEU A 226 -7.49 -8.03 -10.42
CA LEU A 226 -6.75 -9.29 -10.52
C LEU A 226 -5.33 -9.09 -11.06
N SER A 227 -5.06 -8.02 -11.80
CA SER A 227 -3.72 -7.72 -12.31
C SER A 227 -2.69 -7.51 -11.18
N LEU A 228 -3.13 -7.15 -9.97
CA LEU A 228 -2.28 -7.13 -8.78
C LEU A 228 -1.59 -8.47 -8.52
N PHE A 229 -2.24 -9.58 -8.88
CA PHE A 229 -1.83 -10.94 -8.54
C PHE A 229 -1.13 -11.66 -9.70
N HIS A 230 -0.74 -10.95 -10.73
CA HIS A 230 -0.16 -11.55 -11.94
C HIS A 230 0.97 -12.55 -11.60
N ASP A 231 1.86 -12.18 -10.68
CA ASP A 231 3.03 -12.97 -10.30
C ASP A 231 2.88 -13.64 -8.92
N ALA A 232 1.69 -13.58 -8.31
CA ALA A 232 1.42 -14.21 -7.03
C ALA A 232 1.45 -15.74 -7.15
N LYS A 233 1.98 -16.43 -6.14
CA LYS A 233 2.02 -17.90 -6.08
C LYS A 233 0.64 -18.49 -5.82
N VAL A 234 -0.18 -17.80 -5.02
CA VAL A 234 -1.51 -18.23 -4.62
C VAL A 234 -2.47 -17.05 -4.54
N VAL A 235 -3.73 -17.25 -4.92
CA VAL A 235 -4.80 -16.24 -4.80
C VAL A 235 -6.03 -16.82 -4.13
N ALA A 236 -6.41 -16.21 -3.01
CA ALA A 236 -7.64 -16.51 -2.28
C ALA A 236 -8.81 -15.66 -2.78
N TYR A 237 -9.96 -16.28 -3.03
CA TYR A 237 -11.16 -15.59 -3.53
C TYR A 237 -12.44 -16.37 -3.24
N ASN A 238 -13.58 -15.66 -3.26
CA ASN A 238 -14.91 -16.24 -3.19
C ASN A 238 -15.32 -16.81 -4.56
N SER A 239 -15.52 -18.12 -4.66
CA SER A 239 -15.98 -18.76 -5.91
C SER A 239 -17.50 -18.75 -6.10
N ASP A 240 -18.27 -18.39 -5.08
CA ASP A 240 -19.72 -18.20 -5.21
C ASP A 240 -20.06 -16.88 -5.95
N ASP A 241 -19.12 -15.92 -5.99
CA ASP A 241 -19.27 -14.72 -6.81
C ASP A 241 -19.04 -15.06 -8.30
N ASN A 242 -20.13 -15.03 -9.08
CA ASN A 242 -20.12 -15.37 -10.50
C ASN A 242 -19.18 -14.46 -11.33
N VAL A 243 -19.04 -13.18 -10.98
CA VAL A 243 -18.15 -12.26 -11.69
C VAL A 243 -16.70 -12.63 -11.39
N VAL A 244 -16.36 -12.80 -10.12
CA VAL A 244 -15.02 -13.20 -9.67
C VAL A 244 -14.61 -14.53 -10.31
N SER A 245 -15.47 -15.56 -10.23
CA SER A 245 -15.21 -16.89 -10.80
C SER A 245 -14.98 -16.83 -12.31
N ARG A 246 -15.81 -16.07 -13.03
CA ARG A 246 -15.63 -15.87 -14.48
C ARG A 246 -14.33 -15.15 -14.80
N CYS A 247 -14.00 -14.10 -14.05
CA CYS A 247 -12.79 -13.32 -14.25
C CYS A 247 -11.54 -14.14 -13.92
N MET A 248 -11.56 -14.92 -12.84
CA MET A 248 -10.46 -15.83 -12.49
C MET A 248 -10.19 -16.89 -13.57
N ARG A 249 -11.24 -17.40 -14.23
CA ARG A 249 -11.07 -18.32 -15.37
C ARG A 249 -10.45 -17.63 -16.59
N LYS A 250 -10.78 -16.35 -16.83
CA LYS A 250 -10.33 -15.58 -17.99
C LYS A 250 -9.00 -14.86 -17.78
N SER A 251 -8.54 -14.73 -16.54
CA SER A 251 -7.35 -13.89 -16.20
C SER A 251 -6.03 -14.46 -16.68
N GLY A 252 -5.98 -15.74 -17.10
CA GLY A 252 -4.72 -16.42 -17.41
C GLY A 252 -3.83 -16.66 -16.17
N TYR A 253 -4.36 -16.48 -14.96
CA TYR A 253 -3.60 -16.74 -13.75
C TYR A 253 -3.25 -18.22 -13.60
N HIS A 254 -1.97 -18.53 -13.45
CA HIS A 254 -1.44 -19.89 -13.44
C HIS A 254 -1.04 -20.40 -12.03
N GLY A 255 -1.04 -19.53 -11.02
CA GLY A 255 -0.74 -19.92 -9.65
C GLY A 255 -1.85 -20.74 -8.99
N GLU A 256 -1.65 -21.13 -7.73
CA GLU A 256 -2.63 -21.86 -6.93
C GLU A 256 -3.89 -21.00 -6.69
N LYS A 257 -5.06 -21.56 -6.99
CA LYS A 257 -6.36 -20.92 -6.78
C LYS A 257 -6.95 -21.42 -5.47
N LEU A 258 -6.88 -20.62 -4.44
CA LEU A 258 -7.39 -20.92 -3.11
C LEU A 258 -8.83 -20.41 -2.98
N SER A 259 -9.75 -21.08 -3.70
CA SER A 259 -11.18 -20.72 -3.67
C SER A 259 -11.84 -21.11 -2.35
N TRP A 260 -12.76 -20.28 -1.87
CA TRP A 260 -13.69 -20.68 -0.83
C TRP A 260 -15.14 -20.54 -1.33
N SER A 261 -16.02 -21.40 -0.79
CA SER A 261 -17.42 -21.47 -1.21
C SER A 261 -18.32 -21.96 -0.08
N LYS A 262 -19.54 -21.44 -0.05
CA LYS A 262 -20.65 -21.92 0.77
C LYS A 262 -21.52 -22.94 0.00
N GLU A 263 -21.33 -23.04 -1.33
CA GLU A 263 -22.19 -23.81 -2.25
C GLU A 263 -21.43 -24.99 -2.87
N ASP A 264 -20.16 -24.82 -3.25
CA ASP A 264 -19.35 -25.83 -3.94
C ASP A 264 -18.44 -26.61 -2.99
N PRO A 265 -18.74 -27.92 -2.73
CA PRO A 265 -17.90 -28.78 -1.90
C PRO A 265 -16.49 -29.05 -2.49
N GLN A 266 -16.25 -28.73 -3.76
CA GLN A 266 -14.95 -28.89 -4.42
C GLN A 266 -14.04 -27.67 -4.24
N ALA A 267 -14.53 -26.57 -3.65
CA ALA A 267 -13.71 -25.42 -3.32
C ALA A 267 -12.56 -25.82 -2.37
N ALA A 268 -11.43 -25.14 -2.47
CA ALA A 268 -10.27 -25.42 -1.59
C ALA A 268 -10.65 -25.32 -0.10
N MET A 269 -11.54 -24.38 0.24
CA MET A 269 -12.21 -24.33 1.54
C MET A 269 -13.73 -24.34 1.33
N PHE A 270 -14.38 -25.42 1.70
CA PHE A 270 -15.84 -25.53 1.70
C PHE A 270 -16.43 -25.16 3.05
N ILE A 271 -17.37 -24.24 3.07
CA ILE A 271 -18.05 -23.76 4.27
C ILE A 271 -19.33 -24.59 4.47
N LYS A 272 -19.27 -25.57 5.37
CA LYS A 272 -20.39 -26.48 5.66
C LYS A 272 -21.56 -25.77 6.34
N LYS A 273 -21.24 -24.89 7.31
CA LYS A 273 -22.23 -24.24 8.15
C LYS A 273 -21.65 -23.00 8.83
N ILE A 274 -22.49 -22.03 9.08
CA ILE A 274 -22.20 -20.84 9.90
C ILE A 274 -23.25 -20.78 11.00
N GLU A 275 -22.83 -20.91 12.26
CA GLU A 275 -23.70 -20.72 13.42
C GLU A 275 -23.45 -19.36 14.04
N ARG A 276 -24.51 -18.64 14.37
CA ARG A 276 -24.46 -17.34 15.02
C ARG A 276 -25.12 -17.44 16.39
N ARG A 277 -24.36 -17.16 17.44
CA ARG A 277 -24.86 -17.18 18.83
C ARG A 277 -24.38 -15.94 19.55
N ASN A 278 -25.30 -15.14 20.07
CA ASN A 278 -25.02 -13.85 20.70
C ASN A 278 -24.18 -12.93 19.79
N THR A 279 -22.92 -12.67 20.12
CA THR A 279 -21.98 -11.82 19.39
C THR A 279 -20.91 -12.62 18.66
N VAL A 280 -21.01 -13.95 18.62
CA VAL A 280 -19.98 -14.85 18.06
C VAL A 280 -20.56 -15.64 16.90
N SER A 281 -19.85 -15.69 15.81
CA SER A 281 -20.08 -16.63 14.71
C SER A 281 -19.09 -17.78 14.77
N THR A 282 -19.57 -18.98 14.45
CA THR A 282 -18.78 -20.20 14.34
C THR A 282 -18.86 -20.70 12.92
N LEU A 283 -17.73 -20.80 12.26
CA LEU A 283 -17.55 -21.35 10.92
C LEU A 283 -17.15 -22.81 11.02
N TYR A 284 -17.92 -23.70 10.39
CA TYR A 284 -17.56 -25.11 10.20
C TYR A 284 -17.16 -25.29 8.73
N TYR A 285 -15.93 -25.76 8.50
CA TYR A 285 -15.38 -25.85 7.15
C TYR A 285 -14.67 -27.19 6.89
N ILE A 286 -14.48 -27.47 5.61
CA ILE A 286 -13.53 -28.50 5.13
C ILE A 286 -12.45 -27.78 4.35
N TYR A 287 -11.18 -27.97 4.72
CA TYR A 287 -10.01 -27.44 4.02
C TYR A 287 -9.03 -28.57 3.71
N LYS A 288 -8.72 -28.77 2.44
CA LYS A 288 -7.86 -29.87 1.97
C LYS A 288 -8.28 -31.24 2.56
N GLY A 289 -9.59 -31.51 2.60
CA GLY A 289 -10.16 -32.77 3.10
C GLY A 289 -10.23 -32.90 4.63
N LYS A 290 -9.79 -31.90 5.39
CA LYS A 290 -9.85 -31.90 6.86
C LYS A 290 -10.97 -30.98 7.34
N GLU A 291 -11.78 -31.48 8.28
CA GLU A 291 -12.76 -30.64 8.95
C GLU A 291 -12.10 -29.72 9.97
N GLY A 292 -12.61 -28.50 10.07
CA GLY A 292 -12.16 -27.52 11.03
C GLY A 292 -13.29 -26.62 11.51
N THR A 293 -13.03 -25.92 12.59
CA THR A 293 -13.94 -24.95 13.17
C THR A 293 -13.18 -23.68 13.51
N TYR A 294 -13.79 -22.53 13.21
CA TYR A 294 -13.22 -21.22 13.52
C TYR A 294 -14.26 -20.32 14.17
N HIS A 295 -13.89 -19.58 15.20
CA HIS A 295 -14.77 -18.68 15.94
C HIS A 295 -14.29 -17.23 15.80
N TRP A 296 -15.23 -16.28 15.59
CA TRP A 296 -14.90 -14.86 15.59
C TRP A 296 -16.02 -13.99 16.18
N PRO A 297 -15.69 -12.82 16.75
CA PRO A 297 -16.64 -11.95 17.43
C PRO A 297 -17.37 -11.03 16.45
N SER A 298 -18.20 -11.57 15.56
CA SER A 298 -19.10 -10.80 14.68
C SER A 298 -20.22 -11.71 14.16
N ILE A 299 -21.36 -11.12 13.79
CA ILE A 299 -22.52 -11.82 13.30
C ILE A 299 -23.06 -11.30 11.95
N ASP A 300 -22.53 -10.18 11.44
CA ASP A 300 -22.94 -9.63 10.14
C ASP A 300 -22.30 -10.37 8.95
N ASP A 301 -23.00 -10.41 7.80
CA ASP A 301 -22.56 -11.17 6.63
C ASP A 301 -21.27 -10.64 6.00
N ALA A 302 -21.06 -9.34 5.98
CA ALA A 302 -19.86 -8.74 5.41
C ALA A 302 -18.62 -9.11 6.23
N SER A 303 -18.72 -9.07 7.56
CA SER A 303 -17.66 -9.54 8.45
C SER A 303 -17.40 -11.04 8.30
N VAL A 304 -18.44 -11.86 8.10
CA VAL A 304 -18.30 -13.30 7.85
C VAL A 304 -17.45 -13.56 6.60
N GLU A 305 -17.72 -12.91 5.49
CA GLU A 305 -16.95 -13.08 4.25
C GLU A 305 -15.50 -12.65 4.39
N CYS A 306 -15.28 -11.54 5.07
CA CYS A 306 -13.91 -11.08 5.38
C CYS A 306 -13.17 -12.08 6.29
N CYS A 307 -13.88 -12.70 7.26
CA CYS A 307 -13.33 -13.72 8.12
C CYS A 307 -12.93 -14.97 7.33
N ILE A 308 -13.79 -15.45 6.43
CA ILE A 308 -13.48 -16.60 5.57
C ILE A 308 -12.23 -16.29 4.73
N ALA A 309 -12.19 -15.12 4.10
CA ALA A 309 -11.05 -14.70 3.29
C ALA A 309 -9.74 -14.63 4.10
N ALA A 310 -9.79 -14.20 5.36
CA ALA A 310 -8.63 -14.21 6.24
C ALA A 310 -8.25 -15.63 6.69
N ALA A 311 -9.24 -16.46 7.06
CA ALA A 311 -9.02 -17.82 7.53
C ALA A 311 -8.37 -18.72 6.46
N VAL A 312 -8.84 -18.62 5.20
CA VAL A 312 -8.33 -19.45 4.10
C VAL A 312 -6.86 -19.15 3.77
N VAL A 313 -6.39 -17.94 4.06
CA VAL A 313 -4.99 -17.54 3.85
C VAL A 313 -4.10 -17.91 5.05
N ALA A 314 -4.67 -17.92 6.26
CA ALA A 314 -3.93 -18.23 7.48
C ALA A 314 -3.72 -19.74 7.72
N LEU A 315 -4.50 -20.60 7.01
CA LEU A 315 -4.41 -22.08 7.06
C LEU A 315 -3.42 -22.64 6.03
#